data_a70097c045377edadb63b984e6cb5e01
#
_entry.id   a70097c045377edadb63b984e6cb5e01
#
_cell.length_a   1.000
_cell.length_b   1.000
_cell.length_c   1.000
_cell.angle_alpha   90.00
_cell.angle_beta   90.00
_cell.angle_gamma   90.00
#
_symmetry.space_group_name_H-M   'P 1'
#
loop_
_entity.id
_entity.type
_entity.pdbx_description
1 polymer ?
#
loop_
_entity_poly.entity_id
_entity_poly.type
_entity_poly.pdbx_seq_one_letter_code
_entity_poly.pdbx_strand_id
1 'polypeptide(L)'
;MKRIYNNFLLLLICLSGFSACDDVMDTHKAFIEGGEIIYAPKPDTIFFVAGKNRIELNYAISKAPNVKFINVYWDNGNGSLIEPLELSSGTEKGKIYINNLEEKSYTFTVELQDSYGHKSLKTTGIGSSYGDNYQASLSERRISRMTTSDDGGIIEWNIASEDLVRNEIRYTNADGEEVFLKMDAEKSTLLCPGAKPGGFVEFRSAYIPEEACVDTFYTAWVRSDELGMIFPHVYTMEEADRQNWELLYYDNTDPEEGRPEYILDNNPSSYWHSNYRDGQQKPYPFTFVIDMKDELMVGKLGAMSRENNYYTKGISYYISDDDEFTAGNPDGNQWTYIGEIELLKQNGMQWSEVITSTLEKQVKGRYLKIICTSGYGASHLGAIAEITVQKVTAIDGEDL
;
A
#
# COMPACT_ATOMS: atom_id res chain seq x y z
N MET A 1 -82.63 -11.50 77.74
CA MET A 1 -82.44 -10.58 76.60
C MET A 1 -81.00 -10.46 76.15
N LYS A 2 -79.94 -10.50 76.94
CA LYS A 2 -78.54 -10.40 76.46
C LYS A 2 -78.04 -11.57 75.56
N ARG A 3 -78.55 -12.80 75.72
CA ARG A 3 -78.12 -13.97 74.91
C ARG A 3 -78.67 -13.97 73.47
N ILE A 4 -79.83 -13.38 73.24
CA ILE A 4 -80.46 -13.28 71.91
C ILE A 4 -79.78 -12.22 71.10
N TYR A 5 -79.32 -11.12 71.69
CA TYR A 5 -78.57 -10.07 70.99
C TYR A 5 -77.17 -10.51 70.50
N ASN A 6 -76.47 -11.33 71.31
CA ASN A 6 -75.16 -11.86 70.91
C ASN A 6 -75.26 -12.87 69.74
N ASN A 7 -76.30 -13.69 69.71
CA ASN A 7 -76.51 -14.65 68.63
C ASN A 7 -76.98 -13.96 67.36
N PHE A 8 -77.74 -12.84 67.44
CA PHE A 8 -78.16 -12.03 66.28
C PHE A 8 -76.99 -11.22 65.72
N LEU A 9 -76.11 -10.73 66.61
CA LEU A 9 -74.86 -10.04 66.15
C LEU A 9 -73.87 -11.00 65.50
N LEU A 10 -73.74 -12.25 65.96
CA LEU A 10 -72.89 -13.28 65.35
C LEU A 10 -73.48 -13.74 64.06
N LEU A 11 -74.82 -13.83 63.89
CA LEU A 11 -75.48 -14.18 62.63
C LEU A 11 -75.30 -13.05 61.58
N LEU A 12 -75.32 -11.77 61.99
CA LEU A 12 -75.13 -10.61 61.12
C LEU A 12 -73.66 -10.52 60.61
N ILE A 13 -72.69 -10.87 61.45
CA ILE A 13 -71.28 -10.92 61.11
C ILE A 13 -70.98 -12.09 60.14
N CYS A 14 -71.68 -13.21 60.29
CA CYS A 14 -71.54 -14.32 59.32
C CYS A 14 -72.21 -14.06 57.99
N LEU A 15 -73.28 -13.24 57.92
CA LEU A 15 -73.90 -12.86 56.65
C LEU A 15 -73.14 -11.77 55.88
N SER A 16 -72.31 -10.94 56.51
CA SER A 16 -71.46 -9.96 55.85
C SER A 16 -70.13 -10.51 55.23
N GLY A 17 -69.83 -11.79 55.51
CA GLY A 17 -68.62 -12.47 55.03
C GLY A 17 -68.78 -13.11 53.65
N PHE A 18 -70.00 -13.14 53.07
CA PHE A 18 -70.21 -13.77 51.73
C PHE A 18 -70.32 -12.83 50.57
N SER A 19 -70.08 -11.53 50.76
CA SER A 19 -70.08 -10.54 49.60
C SER A 19 -68.73 -10.15 49.14
N ALA A 20 -67.68 -10.87 49.52
CA ALA A 20 -66.30 -10.58 49.06
C ALA A 20 -65.76 -11.74 48.18
N CYS A 21 -66.56 -12.20 47.26
CA CYS A 21 -66.03 -12.89 46.07
C CYS A 21 -66.28 -12.00 44.88
N ASP A 22 -65.48 -10.92 44.79
CA ASP A 22 -65.17 -10.40 43.45
C ASP A 22 -64.51 -11.52 42.71
N ASP A 23 -65.13 -11.91 41.61
CA ASP A 23 -64.67 -12.99 40.76
C ASP A 23 -63.20 -12.66 40.30
N VAL A 24 -62.26 -13.44 40.83
CA VAL A 24 -60.82 -13.30 40.46
C VAL A 24 -60.65 -13.28 38.94
N MET A 25 -61.68 -13.79 38.25
CA MET A 25 -61.71 -13.78 36.76
C MET A 25 -62.10 -12.40 36.18
N ASP A 26 -62.75 -11.48 36.93
CA ASP A 26 -63.11 -10.16 36.40
C ASP A 26 -61.92 -9.26 36.16
N THR A 27 -60.86 -9.40 36.92
CA THR A 27 -59.58 -8.70 36.74
C THR A 27 -58.86 -9.19 35.47
N HIS A 28 -59.15 -10.37 35.01
CA HIS A 28 -58.54 -10.96 33.81
C HIS A 28 -59.45 -10.95 32.59
N LYS A 29 -60.72 -10.56 32.73
CA LYS A 29 -61.74 -10.56 31.65
C LYS A 29 -61.27 -9.73 30.44
N ALA A 30 -60.69 -8.57 30.68
CA ALA A 30 -60.17 -7.71 29.62
C ALA A 30 -58.99 -8.36 28.82
N PHE A 31 -58.31 -9.36 29.40
CA PHE A 31 -57.24 -10.11 28.75
C PHE A 31 -57.74 -11.41 28.11
N ILE A 32 -58.96 -11.84 28.45
CA ILE A 32 -59.55 -13.11 27.93
C ILE A 32 -60.64 -12.83 26.92
N GLU A 33 -61.25 -11.63 26.88
CA GLU A 33 -62.32 -11.26 25.93
C GLU A 33 -61.93 -11.37 24.45
N GLY A 34 -60.61 -11.40 24.13
CA GLY A 34 -60.10 -11.62 22.79
C GLY A 34 -59.87 -13.09 22.41
N GLY A 35 -60.14 -14.04 23.31
CA GLY A 35 -59.79 -15.45 23.11
C GLY A 35 -58.29 -15.73 23.27
N GLU A 36 -57.89 -16.98 23.17
CA GLU A 36 -56.52 -17.41 23.20
C GLU A 36 -55.77 -16.91 21.95
N ILE A 37 -54.70 -16.12 22.14
CA ILE A 37 -53.89 -15.68 21.00
C ILE A 37 -52.98 -16.84 20.60
N ILE A 38 -53.23 -17.41 19.42
CA ILE A 38 -52.40 -18.46 18.84
C ILE A 38 -51.28 -17.80 18.08
N TYR A 39 -50.07 -18.07 18.47
CA TYR A 39 -48.87 -17.60 17.76
C TYR A 39 -48.28 -18.69 16.91
N ALA A 40 -47.82 -18.33 15.70
CA ALA A 40 -46.87 -19.17 14.96
C ALA A 40 -45.55 -19.29 15.70
N PRO A 41 -44.79 -20.38 15.55
CA PRO A 41 -43.44 -20.47 16.09
C PRO A 41 -42.54 -19.37 15.54
N LYS A 42 -41.64 -18.81 16.36
CA LYS A 42 -40.65 -17.82 15.93
C LYS A 42 -39.43 -18.51 15.31
N PRO A 43 -38.60 -17.80 14.52
CA PRO A 43 -37.30 -18.32 14.08
C PRO A 43 -36.43 -18.72 15.28
N ASP A 44 -35.70 -19.83 15.18
CA ASP A 44 -34.70 -20.25 16.19
C ASP A 44 -33.51 -19.29 16.21
N THR A 45 -33.08 -18.88 15.01
CA THR A 45 -31.95 -17.97 14.82
C THR A 45 -32.20 -17.07 13.63
N ILE A 46 -31.82 -15.81 13.74
CA ILE A 46 -31.66 -14.87 12.65
C ILE A 46 -30.34 -14.13 12.82
N PHE A 47 -29.64 -13.86 11.73
CA PHE A 47 -28.56 -12.90 11.67
C PHE A 47 -28.48 -12.27 10.28
N PHE A 48 -27.93 -11.07 10.22
CA PHE A 48 -27.85 -10.27 9.01
C PHE A 48 -26.41 -10.11 8.60
N VAL A 49 -26.12 -10.26 7.31
CA VAL A 49 -24.79 -10.10 6.72
C VAL A 49 -24.83 -8.93 5.77
N ALA A 50 -23.86 -8.04 5.90
CA ALA A 50 -23.75 -6.84 5.09
C ALA A 50 -23.48 -7.14 3.61
N GLY A 51 -23.91 -6.21 2.73
CA GLY A 51 -23.64 -6.26 1.31
C GLY A 51 -23.74 -4.89 0.65
N LYS A 52 -23.52 -4.84 -0.67
CA LYS A 52 -23.61 -3.60 -1.46
C LYS A 52 -25.06 -3.30 -1.84
N ASN A 53 -25.64 -2.26 -1.25
CA ASN A 53 -27.04 -1.85 -1.37
C ASN A 53 -28.02 -3.00 -1.08
N ARG A 54 -27.60 -3.97 -0.26
CA ARG A 54 -28.39 -5.13 0.15
C ARG A 54 -27.89 -5.70 1.46
N ILE A 55 -28.73 -6.54 2.06
CA ILE A 55 -28.39 -7.30 3.27
C ILE A 55 -28.86 -8.73 3.06
N GLU A 56 -28.07 -9.71 3.47
CA GLU A 56 -28.45 -11.11 3.52
C GLU A 56 -29.01 -11.44 4.89
N LEU A 57 -30.27 -11.81 5.00
CA LEU A 57 -30.86 -12.41 6.18
C LEU A 57 -30.60 -13.93 6.14
N ASN A 58 -29.89 -14.43 7.16
CA ASN A 58 -29.77 -15.86 7.41
C ASN A 58 -30.74 -16.25 8.51
N TYR A 59 -31.47 -17.34 8.32
CA TYR A 59 -32.43 -17.83 9.30
C TYR A 59 -32.32 -19.33 9.52
N ALA A 60 -32.74 -19.79 10.71
CA ALA A 60 -33.01 -21.17 11.01
C ALA A 60 -34.39 -21.28 11.67
N ILE A 61 -35.18 -22.24 11.21
CA ILE A 61 -36.53 -22.52 11.68
C ILE A 61 -36.63 -24.02 11.96
N SER A 62 -37.13 -24.42 13.12
CA SER A 62 -37.39 -25.83 13.44
C SER A 62 -38.76 -26.02 14.02
N LYS A 63 -39.31 -27.23 13.87
CA LYS A 63 -40.61 -27.66 14.42
C LYS A 63 -41.78 -26.73 14.01
N ALA A 64 -41.75 -26.24 12.78
CA ALA A 64 -42.71 -25.27 12.24
C ALA A 64 -43.40 -25.74 10.94
N PRO A 65 -44.06 -26.92 10.91
CA PRO A 65 -44.58 -27.52 9.66
C PRO A 65 -45.66 -26.68 8.95
N ASN A 66 -46.37 -25.81 9.70
CA ASN A 66 -47.44 -25.00 9.18
C ASN A 66 -47.00 -23.59 8.75
N VAL A 67 -45.77 -23.21 9.00
CA VAL A 67 -45.26 -21.91 8.59
C VAL A 67 -45.15 -21.84 7.06
N LYS A 68 -45.61 -20.74 6.47
CA LYS A 68 -45.68 -20.52 5.03
C LYS A 68 -44.95 -19.28 4.57
N PHE A 69 -44.73 -18.30 5.45
CA PHE A 69 -44.12 -17.06 5.10
C PHE A 69 -43.14 -16.60 6.20
N ILE A 70 -42.08 -15.93 5.76
CA ILE A 70 -41.23 -15.10 6.61
C ILE A 70 -41.44 -13.65 6.19
N ASN A 71 -41.84 -12.82 7.15
CA ASN A 71 -42.11 -11.41 6.97
C ASN A 71 -40.95 -10.63 7.62
N VAL A 72 -40.32 -9.76 6.86
CA VAL A 72 -39.22 -8.90 7.32
C VAL A 72 -39.63 -7.45 7.17
N TYR A 73 -39.47 -6.67 8.22
CA TYR A 73 -39.81 -5.25 8.25
C TYR A 73 -38.60 -4.42 8.70
N TRP A 74 -38.46 -3.22 8.15
CA TRP A 74 -37.44 -2.23 8.53
C TRP A 74 -38.00 -0.81 8.44
N ASP A 75 -37.22 0.20 8.88
CA ASP A 75 -37.62 1.61 8.89
C ASP A 75 -39.00 1.85 9.56
N ASN A 76 -39.21 1.26 10.73
CA ASN A 76 -40.48 1.31 11.47
C ASN A 76 -41.70 0.79 10.65
N GLY A 77 -41.46 -0.16 9.74
CA GLY A 77 -42.50 -0.77 8.91
C GLY A 77 -42.76 -0.09 7.59
N ASN A 78 -42.00 0.98 7.24
CA ASN A 78 -42.08 1.61 5.94
C ASN A 78 -41.49 0.72 4.82
N GLY A 79 -40.52 -0.14 5.17
CA GLY A 79 -39.98 -1.18 4.29
C GLY A 79 -40.46 -2.56 4.75
N SER A 80 -40.78 -3.43 3.79
CA SER A 80 -41.17 -4.81 4.08
C SER A 80 -40.82 -5.76 2.94
N LEU A 81 -40.55 -7.02 3.32
CA LEU A 81 -40.36 -8.14 2.41
C LEU A 81 -41.13 -9.33 2.97
N ILE A 82 -41.90 -10.00 2.14
CA ILE A 82 -42.64 -11.21 2.49
C ILE A 82 -42.21 -12.31 1.53
N GLU A 83 -41.54 -13.33 2.06
CA GLU A 83 -41.06 -14.46 1.27
C GLU A 83 -41.79 -15.75 1.64
N PRO A 84 -42.24 -16.54 0.66
CA PRO A 84 -42.85 -17.84 0.90
C PRO A 84 -41.76 -18.82 1.38
N LEU A 85 -42.18 -19.72 2.29
CA LEU A 85 -41.34 -20.81 2.81
C LEU A 85 -41.99 -22.17 2.48
N GLU A 86 -41.17 -23.08 1.97
CA GLU A 86 -41.56 -24.47 1.76
C GLU A 86 -40.77 -25.38 2.72
N LEU A 87 -41.26 -25.51 3.95
CA LEU A 87 -40.63 -26.33 4.97
C LEU A 87 -40.93 -27.80 4.79
N SER A 88 -40.04 -28.58 4.19
CA SER A 88 -40.24 -29.99 3.84
C SER A 88 -40.33 -30.93 5.05
N SER A 89 -39.72 -30.57 6.18
CA SER A 89 -39.66 -31.39 7.41
C SER A 89 -39.95 -30.62 8.69
N GLY A 90 -40.46 -29.40 8.57
CA GLY A 90 -40.61 -28.47 9.70
C GLY A 90 -39.30 -27.95 10.26
N THR A 91 -38.17 -28.14 9.57
CA THR A 91 -36.88 -27.60 9.90
C THR A 91 -36.18 -27.15 8.62
N GLU A 92 -35.71 -25.93 8.61
CA GLU A 92 -34.99 -25.34 7.47
C GLU A 92 -33.99 -24.30 7.93
N LYS A 93 -32.89 -24.20 7.17
CA LYS A 93 -31.95 -23.07 7.20
C LYS A 93 -31.95 -22.43 5.82
N GLY A 94 -32.10 -21.13 5.75
CA GLY A 94 -32.16 -20.44 4.48
C GLY A 94 -31.54 -19.05 4.54
N LYS A 95 -31.48 -18.44 3.36
CA LYS A 95 -30.96 -17.10 3.10
C LYS A 95 -31.96 -16.32 2.26
N ILE A 96 -32.14 -15.05 2.61
CA ILE A 96 -32.98 -14.11 1.87
C ILE A 96 -32.18 -12.82 1.65
N TYR A 97 -32.16 -12.30 0.41
CA TYR A 97 -31.55 -11.02 0.10
C TYR A 97 -32.59 -9.89 0.14
N ILE A 98 -32.33 -8.90 1.00
CA ILE A 98 -33.09 -7.65 1.05
C ILE A 98 -32.33 -6.64 0.21
N ASN A 99 -32.83 -6.39 -1.01
CA ASN A 99 -32.14 -5.59 -2.02
C ASN A 99 -32.63 -4.13 -2.04
N ASN A 100 -31.90 -3.27 -2.78
CA ASN A 100 -32.22 -1.86 -2.98
C ASN A 100 -32.28 -1.05 -1.66
N LEU A 101 -31.43 -1.39 -0.72
CA LEU A 101 -31.29 -0.66 0.52
C LEU A 101 -30.35 0.53 0.37
N GLU A 102 -30.69 1.63 1.03
CA GLU A 102 -29.78 2.77 1.20
C GLU A 102 -28.58 2.38 2.06
N GLU A 103 -27.50 3.10 1.92
CA GLU A 103 -26.29 2.90 2.71
C GLU A 103 -26.47 3.43 4.14
N LYS A 104 -26.83 2.53 5.06
CA LYS A 104 -27.00 2.81 6.50
C LYS A 104 -27.14 1.51 7.29
N SER A 105 -27.15 1.63 8.61
CA SER A 105 -27.53 0.54 9.49
C SER A 105 -29.03 0.46 9.63
N TYR A 106 -29.56 -0.76 9.67
CA TYR A 106 -30.97 -1.08 9.81
C TYR A 106 -31.25 -1.92 11.03
N THR A 107 -32.40 -1.67 11.65
CA THR A 107 -33.02 -2.61 12.59
C THR A 107 -34.14 -3.31 11.88
N PHE A 108 -34.04 -4.63 11.77
CA PHE A 108 -35.03 -5.50 11.17
C PHE A 108 -35.89 -6.14 12.22
N THR A 109 -37.18 -6.31 11.88
CA THR A 109 -38.13 -7.11 12.63
C THR A 109 -38.57 -8.27 11.77
N VAL A 110 -38.43 -9.50 12.25
CA VAL A 110 -38.79 -10.72 11.55
C VAL A 110 -39.93 -11.42 12.27
N GLU A 111 -40.96 -11.79 11.55
CA GLU A 111 -42.09 -12.59 11.98
C GLU A 111 -42.29 -13.78 11.03
N LEU A 112 -42.64 -14.94 11.55
CA LEU A 112 -43.14 -16.05 10.78
C LEU A 112 -44.66 -16.01 10.72
N GLN A 113 -45.23 -16.48 9.59
CA GLN A 113 -46.68 -16.58 9.45
C GLN A 113 -47.05 -18.00 9.00
N ASP A 114 -48.03 -18.58 9.64
CA ASP A 114 -48.55 -19.91 9.31
C ASP A 114 -49.62 -19.88 8.22
N SER A 115 -50.09 -21.07 7.84
CA SER A 115 -51.15 -21.24 6.80
C SER A 115 -52.52 -20.73 7.27
N TYR A 116 -52.71 -20.45 8.56
CA TYR A 116 -53.94 -19.93 9.11
C TYR A 116 -53.91 -18.40 9.30
N GLY A 117 -52.78 -17.77 9.01
CA GLY A 117 -52.60 -16.33 9.16
C GLY A 117 -52.07 -15.89 10.54
N HIS A 118 -51.81 -16.83 11.47
CA HIS A 118 -51.22 -16.49 12.76
C HIS A 118 -49.77 -16.06 12.56
N LYS A 119 -49.38 -15.03 13.28
CA LYS A 119 -48.00 -14.51 13.27
C LYS A 119 -47.21 -14.95 14.53
N SER A 120 -45.93 -15.11 14.36
CA SER A 120 -45.03 -15.33 15.49
C SER A 120 -44.83 -14.08 16.36
N LEU A 121 -44.20 -14.24 17.49
CA LEU A 121 -43.59 -13.12 18.21
C LEU A 121 -42.49 -12.52 17.32
N LYS A 122 -42.29 -11.22 17.45
CA LYS A 122 -41.29 -10.47 16.73
C LYS A 122 -39.88 -10.84 17.19
N THR A 123 -38.99 -11.08 16.25
CA THR A 123 -37.55 -11.25 16.50
C THR A 123 -36.83 -10.10 15.80
N THR A 124 -35.95 -9.41 16.54
CA THR A 124 -35.21 -8.26 15.99
C THR A 124 -33.76 -8.60 15.77
N GLY A 125 -33.15 -7.96 14.76
CA GLY A 125 -31.74 -8.03 14.46
C GLY A 125 -31.25 -6.77 13.77
N ILE A 126 -29.95 -6.58 13.73
CA ILE A 126 -29.29 -5.41 13.13
C ILE A 126 -28.44 -5.88 11.96
N GLY A 127 -28.41 -5.10 10.89
CA GLY A 127 -27.53 -5.31 9.75
C GLY A 127 -27.21 -3.98 9.08
N SER A 128 -26.08 -3.91 8.37
CA SER A 128 -25.64 -2.71 7.67
C SER A 128 -25.63 -2.95 6.16
N SER A 129 -26.13 -1.99 5.40
CA SER A 129 -25.97 -1.91 3.95
C SER A 129 -24.92 -0.87 3.63
N TYR A 130 -23.92 -1.26 2.86
CA TYR A 130 -22.88 -0.39 2.34
C TYR A 130 -23.18 -0.03 0.89
N GLY A 131 -22.55 1.03 0.36
CA GLY A 131 -22.82 1.50 -0.99
C GLY A 131 -21.70 2.33 -1.57
N ASP A 132 -22.09 3.33 -2.36
CA ASP A 132 -21.13 4.15 -3.09
C ASP A 132 -20.35 5.12 -2.17
N ASN A 133 -20.90 5.53 -1.03
CA ASN A 133 -20.15 6.37 -0.08
C ASN A 133 -19.01 5.59 0.55
N TYR A 134 -19.26 4.36 1.01
CA TYR A 134 -18.20 3.48 1.51
C TYR A 134 -17.15 3.24 0.41
N GLN A 135 -17.58 2.86 -0.79
CA GLN A 135 -16.67 2.61 -1.91
C GLN A 135 -15.83 3.84 -2.26
N ALA A 136 -16.39 5.04 -2.23
CA ALA A 136 -15.68 6.29 -2.50
C ALA A 136 -14.68 6.69 -1.39
N SER A 137 -14.85 6.16 -0.19
CA SER A 137 -13.91 6.38 0.93
C SER A 137 -12.67 5.49 0.89
N LEU A 138 -12.68 4.44 0.06
CA LEU A 138 -11.58 3.49 -0.05
C LEU A 138 -10.40 4.09 -0.80
N SER A 139 -9.20 3.72 -0.37
CA SER A 139 -7.94 4.07 -1.03
C SER A 139 -7.21 2.79 -1.43
N GLU A 140 -6.48 2.83 -2.54
CA GLU A 140 -5.63 1.72 -2.93
C GLU A 140 -4.49 1.50 -1.92
N ARG A 141 -4.08 0.24 -1.72
CA ARG A 141 -2.89 -0.08 -0.96
C ARG A 141 -1.66 0.46 -1.70
N ARG A 142 -0.82 1.19 -0.99
CA ARG A 142 0.35 1.83 -1.60
C ARG A 142 1.46 0.82 -1.88
N ILE A 143 2.05 0.93 -3.06
CA ILE A 143 3.30 0.27 -3.39
C ILE A 143 4.42 0.97 -2.60
N SER A 144 5.27 0.20 -1.95
CA SER A 144 6.46 0.67 -1.24
C SER A 144 7.66 0.73 -2.18
N ARG A 145 7.81 -0.30 -3.02
CA ARG A 145 8.96 -0.47 -3.91
C ARG A 145 8.62 -1.38 -5.07
N MET A 146 9.25 -1.12 -6.21
CA MET A 146 9.29 -2.03 -7.34
C MET A 146 10.75 -2.36 -7.68
N THR A 147 11.05 -3.62 -7.99
CA THR A 147 12.38 -4.08 -8.39
C THR A 147 12.27 -5.06 -9.54
N THR A 148 13.35 -5.23 -10.27
CA THR A 148 13.46 -6.20 -11.36
C THR A 148 14.35 -7.36 -10.93
N SER A 149 14.02 -8.57 -11.36
CA SER A 149 14.77 -9.81 -11.16
C SER A 149 14.77 -10.63 -12.44
N ASP A 150 15.58 -11.69 -12.50
CA ASP A 150 15.65 -12.62 -13.65
C ASP A 150 14.30 -13.30 -13.95
N ASP A 151 13.44 -13.46 -12.95
CA ASP A 151 12.11 -14.08 -13.10
C ASP A 151 11.01 -13.07 -13.45
N GLY A 152 11.31 -11.78 -13.49
CA GLY A 152 10.36 -10.69 -13.75
C GLY A 152 10.43 -9.57 -12.72
N GLY A 153 9.30 -8.87 -12.51
CA GLY A 153 9.21 -7.76 -11.57
C GLY A 153 8.78 -8.20 -10.18
N ILE A 154 9.24 -7.50 -9.14
CA ILE A 154 8.82 -7.70 -7.76
C ILE A 154 8.20 -6.40 -7.25
N ILE A 155 7.01 -6.51 -6.67
CA ILE A 155 6.33 -5.39 -6.02
C ILE A 155 6.31 -5.63 -4.52
N GLU A 156 6.78 -4.67 -3.75
CA GLU A 156 6.64 -4.61 -2.29
C GLU A 156 5.56 -3.60 -1.92
N TRP A 157 4.71 -3.96 -0.98
CA TRP A 157 3.55 -3.18 -0.57
C TRP A 157 3.68 -2.70 0.87
N ASN A 158 3.11 -1.55 1.17
CA ASN A 158 2.95 -1.10 2.54
C ASN A 158 2.00 -2.03 3.32
N ILE A 159 1.93 -1.84 4.64
CA ILE A 159 1.04 -2.60 5.52
C ILE A 159 -0.40 -2.46 5.03
N ALA A 160 -1.13 -3.57 4.99
CA ALA A 160 -2.55 -3.62 4.65
C ALA A 160 -3.40 -3.03 5.78
N SER A 161 -4.54 -2.40 5.44
CA SER A 161 -5.59 -2.08 6.42
C SER A 161 -6.38 -3.35 6.80
N GLU A 162 -7.09 -3.31 7.93
CA GLU A 162 -7.79 -4.48 8.47
C GLU A 162 -8.91 -5.00 7.56
N ASP A 163 -9.55 -4.12 6.82
CA ASP A 163 -10.66 -4.41 5.91
C ASP A 163 -10.23 -4.77 4.47
N LEU A 164 -8.92 -4.67 4.16
CA LEU A 164 -8.36 -5.10 2.89
C LEU A 164 -8.34 -6.63 2.80
N VAL A 165 -8.91 -7.17 1.74
CA VAL A 165 -8.93 -8.62 1.47
C VAL A 165 -7.78 -9.04 0.56
N ARG A 166 -7.59 -8.28 -0.53
CA ARG A 166 -6.56 -8.56 -1.54
C ARG A 166 -6.28 -7.36 -2.42
N ASN A 167 -5.15 -7.42 -3.12
CA ASN A 167 -4.88 -6.58 -4.28
C ASN A 167 -5.08 -7.39 -5.56
N GLU A 168 -5.55 -6.73 -6.61
CA GLU A 168 -5.64 -7.26 -7.96
C GLU A 168 -4.71 -6.45 -8.86
N ILE A 169 -3.89 -7.15 -9.63
CA ILE A 169 -2.80 -6.57 -10.43
C ILE A 169 -2.91 -7.10 -11.85
N ARG A 170 -2.74 -6.24 -12.86
CA ARG A 170 -2.64 -6.62 -14.26
C ARG A 170 -1.52 -5.87 -14.94
N TYR A 171 -0.85 -6.52 -15.86
CA TYR A 171 0.25 -5.96 -16.64
C TYR A 171 0.45 -6.76 -17.93
N THR A 172 1.24 -6.21 -18.87
CA THR A 172 1.68 -6.91 -20.05
C THR A 172 3.10 -7.44 -19.81
N ASN A 173 3.31 -8.75 -19.98
CA ASN A 173 4.62 -9.38 -19.83
C ASN A 173 5.56 -9.09 -21.03
N ALA A 174 6.79 -9.62 -20.97
CA ALA A 174 7.77 -9.44 -22.05
C ALA A 174 7.33 -10.07 -23.39
N ASP A 175 6.49 -11.10 -23.35
CA ASP A 175 5.95 -11.78 -24.52
C ASP A 175 4.73 -11.05 -25.14
N GLY A 176 4.29 -9.96 -24.52
CA GLY A 176 3.13 -9.18 -24.96
C GLY A 176 1.79 -9.74 -24.48
N GLU A 177 1.78 -10.65 -23.54
CA GLU A 177 0.58 -11.26 -22.97
C GLU A 177 0.06 -10.46 -21.77
N GLU A 178 -1.27 -10.36 -21.62
CA GLU A 178 -1.89 -9.79 -20.44
C GLU A 178 -1.85 -10.81 -19.29
N VAL A 179 -1.28 -10.41 -18.17
CA VAL A 179 -1.22 -11.19 -16.93
C VAL A 179 -2.10 -10.55 -15.88
N PHE A 180 -2.91 -11.38 -15.20
CA PHE A 180 -3.74 -10.96 -14.08
C PHE A 180 -3.39 -11.76 -12.82
N LEU A 181 -3.04 -11.06 -11.74
CA LEU A 181 -2.65 -11.66 -10.47
C LEU A 181 -3.56 -11.17 -9.34
N LYS A 182 -3.70 -12.02 -8.32
CA LYS A 182 -4.33 -11.67 -7.04
C LYS A 182 -3.34 -11.93 -5.93
N MET A 183 -3.26 -11.00 -4.99
CA MET A 183 -2.40 -11.09 -3.83
C MET A 183 -3.22 -10.85 -2.56
N ASP A 184 -3.27 -11.82 -1.68
CA ASP A 184 -3.95 -11.72 -0.39
C ASP A 184 -3.33 -10.60 0.48
N ALA A 185 -4.15 -9.99 1.34
CA ALA A 185 -3.77 -8.83 2.14
C ALA A 185 -2.59 -9.08 3.10
N GLU A 186 -2.44 -10.32 3.60
CA GLU A 186 -1.36 -10.71 4.51
C GLU A 186 0.02 -10.73 3.84
N LYS A 187 0.07 -10.82 2.52
CA LYS A 187 1.32 -10.77 1.77
C LYS A 187 1.76 -9.32 1.58
N SER A 188 3.05 -9.07 1.69
CA SER A 188 3.66 -7.77 1.42
C SER A 188 4.46 -7.71 0.13
N THR A 189 4.71 -8.87 -0.51
CA THR A 189 5.55 -8.98 -1.71
C THR A 189 4.85 -9.84 -2.74
N LEU A 190 4.92 -9.41 -4.02
CA LEU A 190 4.38 -10.12 -5.17
C LEU A 190 5.42 -10.21 -6.27
N LEU A 191 5.69 -11.42 -6.76
CA LEU A 191 6.39 -11.62 -8.03
C LEU A 191 5.41 -11.42 -9.19
N CYS A 192 5.79 -10.63 -10.18
CA CYS A 192 5.12 -10.42 -11.45
C CYS A 192 5.91 -11.15 -12.55
N PRO A 193 5.62 -12.41 -12.86
CA PRO A 193 6.41 -13.23 -13.78
C PRO A 193 6.50 -12.61 -15.16
N GLY A 194 7.71 -12.53 -15.73
CA GLY A 194 7.94 -11.98 -17.05
C GLY A 194 7.62 -10.49 -17.18
N ALA A 195 7.36 -9.75 -16.10
CA ALA A 195 7.26 -8.30 -16.17
C ALA A 195 8.61 -7.74 -16.62
N LYS A 196 8.59 -6.92 -17.68
CA LYS A 196 9.82 -6.39 -18.28
C LYS A 196 10.31 -5.15 -17.53
N PRO A 197 11.63 -4.90 -17.52
CA PRO A 197 12.18 -3.63 -17.09
C PRO A 197 11.55 -2.44 -17.83
N GLY A 198 11.41 -1.30 -17.16
CA GLY A 198 10.69 -0.13 -17.69
C GLY A 198 9.18 -0.29 -17.74
N GLY A 199 8.64 -1.49 -17.47
CA GLY A 199 7.21 -1.75 -17.45
C GLY A 199 6.51 -1.24 -16.19
N PHE A 200 5.19 -1.15 -16.28
CA PHE A 200 4.32 -0.75 -15.17
C PHE A 200 3.24 -1.80 -14.92
N VAL A 201 2.53 -1.65 -13.82
CA VAL A 201 1.33 -2.43 -13.51
C VAL A 201 0.12 -1.52 -13.33
N GLU A 202 -1.07 -2.03 -13.64
CA GLU A 202 -2.31 -1.48 -13.12
C GLU A 202 -2.77 -2.32 -11.94
N PHE A 203 -3.21 -1.66 -10.88
CA PHE A 203 -3.63 -2.35 -9.67
C PHE A 203 -4.83 -1.68 -9.03
N ARG A 204 -5.55 -2.47 -8.25
CA ARG A 204 -6.63 -2.00 -7.38
C ARG A 204 -6.66 -2.83 -6.10
N SER A 205 -7.32 -2.28 -5.08
CA SER A 205 -7.53 -2.93 -3.79
C SER A 205 -8.97 -3.37 -3.62
N ALA A 206 -9.17 -4.52 -3.00
CA ALA A 206 -10.45 -5.14 -2.74
C ALA A 206 -10.70 -5.21 -1.24
N TYR A 207 -11.85 -4.73 -0.79
CA TYR A 207 -12.22 -4.53 0.60
C TYR A 207 -13.53 -5.21 0.96
N ILE A 208 -13.67 -5.59 2.21
CA ILE A 208 -14.95 -5.94 2.84
C ILE A 208 -15.12 -5.09 4.12
N PRO A 209 -16.26 -4.41 4.31
CA PRO A 209 -16.47 -3.54 5.47
C PRO A 209 -16.64 -4.28 6.79
N GLU A 210 -17.04 -5.54 6.73
CA GLU A 210 -17.27 -6.42 7.88
C GLU A 210 -16.85 -7.86 7.51
N GLU A 211 -16.42 -8.63 8.50
CA GLU A 211 -16.16 -10.06 8.33
C GLU A 211 -17.40 -10.75 7.74
N ALA A 212 -17.38 -11.54 6.81
CA ALA A 212 -18.51 -12.22 6.15
C ALA A 212 -19.41 -11.32 5.26
N CYS A 213 -19.02 -10.10 4.91
CA CYS A 213 -19.76 -9.31 3.92
C CYS A 213 -19.94 -10.09 2.60
N VAL A 214 -21.17 -10.11 2.06
CA VAL A 214 -21.50 -10.88 0.84
C VAL A 214 -20.94 -10.25 -0.44
N ASP A 215 -20.54 -8.99 -0.37
CA ASP A 215 -19.99 -8.25 -1.51
C ASP A 215 -18.60 -7.72 -1.22
N THR A 216 -17.78 -7.64 -2.26
CA THR A 216 -16.45 -7.04 -2.22
C THR A 216 -16.51 -5.67 -2.89
N PHE A 217 -15.90 -4.68 -2.27
CA PHE A 217 -15.78 -3.32 -2.77
C PHE A 217 -14.38 -3.10 -3.35
N TYR A 218 -14.29 -2.35 -4.43
CA TYR A 218 -13.03 -2.13 -5.14
C TYR A 218 -12.71 -0.66 -5.26
N THR A 219 -11.44 -0.32 -5.12
CA THR A 219 -10.94 0.97 -5.58
C THR A 219 -10.95 1.02 -7.11
N ALA A 220 -10.76 2.21 -7.68
CA ALA A 220 -10.47 2.33 -9.10
C ALA A 220 -9.15 1.61 -9.46
N TRP A 221 -8.96 1.28 -10.73
CA TRP A 221 -7.67 0.86 -11.25
C TRP A 221 -6.72 2.06 -11.31
N VAL A 222 -5.51 1.90 -10.80
CA VAL A 222 -4.45 2.91 -10.78
C VAL A 222 -3.23 2.34 -11.51
N ARG A 223 -2.58 3.17 -12.31
CA ARG A 223 -1.32 2.82 -12.99
C ARG A 223 -0.15 3.20 -12.10
N SER A 224 0.82 2.28 -11.96
CA SER A 224 1.99 2.51 -11.12
C SER A 224 2.94 3.58 -11.68
N ASP A 225 3.04 3.72 -13.00
CA ASP A 225 3.87 4.74 -13.65
C ASP A 225 3.33 6.16 -13.46
N GLU A 226 2.01 6.34 -13.32
CA GLU A 226 1.40 7.62 -12.93
C GLU A 226 1.79 8.05 -11.50
N LEU A 227 2.19 7.08 -10.68
CA LEU A 227 2.74 7.29 -9.34
C LEU A 227 4.27 7.41 -9.32
N GLY A 228 4.92 7.42 -10.49
CA GLY A 228 6.37 7.42 -10.63
C GLY A 228 7.02 6.07 -10.31
N MET A 229 6.25 4.96 -10.37
CA MET A 229 6.73 3.62 -10.06
C MET A 229 6.66 2.71 -11.28
N ILE A 230 7.83 2.26 -11.74
CA ILE A 230 8.01 1.28 -12.81
C ILE A 230 8.95 0.19 -12.32
N PHE A 231 8.99 -0.94 -12.99
CA PHE A 231 10.08 -1.91 -12.81
C PHE A 231 11.39 -1.30 -13.30
N PRO A 232 12.39 -1.13 -12.41
CA PRO A 232 13.64 -0.48 -12.80
C PRO A 232 14.31 -1.16 -13.97
N HIS A 233 14.96 -0.37 -14.83
CA HIS A 233 15.86 -0.88 -15.85
C HIS A 233 17.05 -1.60 -15.22
N VAL A 234 17.54 -2.63 -15.87
CA VAL A 234 18.75 -3.37 -15.48
C VAL A 234 19.91 -2.89 -16.34
N TYR A 235 20.94 -2.36 -15.70
CA TYR A 235 22.11 -1.81 -16.38
C TYR A 235 23.29 -2.78 -16.19
N THR A 236 23.86 -3.26 -17.30
CA THR A 236 25.16 -3.92 -17.29
C THR A 236 26.24 -2.87 -17.34
N MET A 237 27.21 -2.94 -16.43
CA MET A 237 28.26 -1.93 -16.29
C MET A 237 29.64 -2.59 -16.19
N GLU A 238 30.63 -1.91 -16.74
CA GLU A 238 32.03 -2.27 -16.58
C GLU A 238 32.88 -1.04 -16.26
N GLU A 239 34.00 -1.24 -15.59
CA GLU A 239 34.95 -0.13 -15.35
C GLU A 239 35.50 0.35 -16.69
N ALA A 240 35.50 1.68 -16.92
CA ALA A 240 35.99 2.27 -18.12
C ALA A 240 37.52 2.07 -18.26
N ASP A 241 38.00 1.70 -19.46
CA ASP A 241 39.43 1.67 -19.75
C ASP A 241 39.97 3.10 -19.82
N ARG A 242 40.86 3.43 -18.91
CA ARG A 242 41.43 4.78 -18.76
C ARG A 242 42.78 4.94 -19.47
N GLN A 243 43.27 3.92 -20.18
CA GLN A 243 44.62 3.93 -20.76
C GLN A 243 44.89 5.13 -21.70
N ASN A 244 43.84 5.59 -22.40
CA ASN A 244 43.92 6.68 -23.33
C ASN A 244 43.30 8.00 -22.84
N TRP A 245 42.84 8.03 -21.60
CA TRP A 245 42.26 9.23 -21.02
C TRP A 245 43.35 10.32 -20.90
N GLU A 246 42.97 11.57 -21.04
CA GLU A 246 43.85 12.71 -20.99
C GLU A 246 43.35 13.78 -20.03
N LEU A 247 44.21 14.23 -19.13
CA LEU A 247 43.89 15.33 -18.24
C LEU A 247 44.08 16.65 -18.99
N LEU A 248 42.99 17.34 -19.31
CA LEU A 248 42.97 18.60 -20.04
C LEU A 248 43.16 19.83 -19.15
N TYR A 249 42.69 19.78 -17.93
CA TYR A 249 42.72 20.89 -16.97
C TYR A 249 42.83 20.43 -15.55
N TYR A 250 43.55 21.19 -14.77
CA TYR A 250 43.57 21.16 -13.29
C TYR A 250 43.87 22.57 -12.78
N ASP A 251 43.31 22.95 -11.62
CA ASP A 251 43.48 24.31 -11.08
C ASP A 251 44.49 24.43 -9.94
N ASN A 252 44.94 23.33 -9.37
CA ASN A 252 45.91 23.32 -8.27
C ASN A 252 46.69 21.99 -8.19
N THR A 253 47.97 22.08 -7.99
CA THR A 253 48.85 20.92 -7.69
C THR A 253 50.12 21.38 -6.96
N ASP A 254 50.69 20.54 -6.13
CA ASP A 254 51.98 20.77 -5.53
C ASP A 254 53.08 20.52 -6.59
N PRO A 255 54.08 21.42 -6.77
CA PRO A 255 55.10 21.31 -7.84
C PRO A 255 56.12 20.19 -7.58
N GLU A 256 56.24 19.67 -6.38
CA GLU A 256 57.24 18.67 -6.01
C GLU A 256 56.63 17.34 -5.55
N GLU A 257 55.37 17.35 -5.09
CA GLU A 257 54.68 16.15 -4.60
C GLU A 257 53.29 15.99 -5.27
N GLY A 258 53.03 14.82 -5.84
CA GLY A 258 51.68 14.48 -6.29
C GLY A 258 51.25 15.18 -7.58
N ARG A 259 51.63 14.62 -8.72
CA ARG A 259 51.27 15.15 -10.03
C ARG A 259 49.79 14.94 -10.37
N PRO A 260 49.16 15.87 -11.08
CA PRO A 260 47.74 15.76 -11.37
C PRO A 260 47.38 14.58 -12.28
N GLU A 261 48.31 14.16 -13.19
CA GLU A 261 48.08 13.03 -14.09
C GLU A 261 48.02 11.69 -13.34
N TYR A 262 48.50 11.61 -12.11
CA TYR A 262 48.49 10.38 -11.32
C TYR A 262 47.04 9.92 -10.94
N ILE A 263 46.05 10.78 -11.07
CA ILE A 263 44.64 10.35 -10.84
C ILE A 263 44.12 9.39 -11.93
N LEU A 264 44.88 9.17 -13.01
CA LEU A 264 44.47 8.34 -14.17
C LEU A 264 45.47 7.22 -14.48
N ASP A 265 46.57 7.05 -13.73
CA ASP A 265 47.70 6.20 -14.10
C ASP A 265 47.51 4.70 -13.72
N ASN A 266 46.40 4.32 -13.11
CA ASN A 266 46.12 2.96 -12.61
C ASN A 266 47.11 2.46 -11.55
N ASN A 267 47.79 3.37 -10.85
CA ASN A 267 48.71 3.03 -9.80
C ASN A 267 48.23 3.56 -8.43
N PRO A 268 47.62 2.74 -7.56
CA PRO A 268 47.08 3.18 -6.28
C PRO A 268 48.10 3.77 -5.31
N SER A 269 49.41 3.66 -5.63
CA SER A 269 50.50 4.23 -4.80
C SER A 269 50.88 5.65 -5.21
N SER A 270 50.54 6.07 -6.42
CA SER A 270 50.66 7.46 -6.89
C SER A 270 49.42 8.24 -6.53
N TYR A 271 49.53 9.56 -6.52
CA TYR A 271 48.39 10.42 -6.14
C TYR A 271 48.63 11.86 -6.62
N TRP A 272 47.57 12.57 -6.86
CA TRP A 272 47.58 14.03 -6.92
C TRP A 272 47.53 14.61 -5.51
N HIS A 273 48.25 15.72 -5.28
CA HIS A 273 48.18 16.53 -4.10
C HIS A 273 48.02 18.01 -4.43
N SER A 274 47.10 18.69 -3.74
CA SER A 274 46.97 20.15 -3.81
C SER A 274 48.21 20.85 -3.29
N ASN A 275 48.50 22.07 -3.78
CA ASN A 275 49.63 22.84 -3.27
C ASN A 275 49.37 23.27 -1.82
N TYR A 276 50.21 22.79 -0.89
CA TYR A 276 50.10 23.05 0.54
C TYR A 276 51.22 23.99 1.04
N ARG A 277 52.10 24.45 0.14
CA ARG A 277 53.25 25.28 0.50
C ARG A 277 52.82 26.69 0.85
N ASP A 278 53.52 27.29 1.83
CA ASP A 278 53.19 28.62 2.33
C ASP A 278 53.12 29.67 1.21
N GLY A 279 52.08 30.46 1.24
CA GLY A 279 51.81 31.52 0.26
C GLY A 279 51.25 31.08 -1.08
N GLN A 280 51.06 29.75 -1.33
CA GLN A 280 50.52 29.21 -2.55
C GLN A 280 49.29 28.32 -2.32
N GLN A 281 48.83 28.23 -1.11
CA GLN A 281 47.69 27.44 -0.70
C GLN A 281 46.42 28.03 -1.27
N LYS A 282 45.56 27.16 -1.84
CA LYS A 282 44.19 27.50 -2.24
C LYS A 282 43.21 26.61 -1.49
N PRO A 283 42.10 27.15 -1.00
CA PRO A 283 41.05 26.30 -0.43
C PRO A 283 40.30 25.51 -1.50
N TYR A 284 39.53 24.51 -1.07
CA TYR A 284 38.53 23.89 -1.93
C TYR A 284 37.60 24.96 -2.59
N PRO A 285 37.05 24.72 -3.80
CA PRO A 285 37.13 23.48 -4.57
C PRO A 285 38.40 23.35 -5.40
N PHE A 286 38.71 22.09 -5.79
CA PHE A 286 39.73 21.77 -6.78
C PHE A 286 39.10 21.10 -7.98
N THR A 287 39.39 21.58 -9.19
CA THR A 287 38.72 21.16 -10.42
C THR A 287 39.69 20.43 -11.35
N PHE A 288 39.20 19.35 -11.97
CA PHE A 288 39.87 18.63 -13.04
C PHE A 288 38.92 18.47 -14.22
N VAL A 289 39.47 18.47 -15.43
CA VAL A 289 38.72 18.12 -16.65
C VAL A 289 39.51 17.05 -17.40
N ILE A 290 38.81 15.99 -17.74
CA ILE A 290 39.36 14.78 -18.36
C ILE A 290 38.65 14.56 -19.71
N ASP A 291 39.43 14.27 -20.76
CA ASP A 291 38.94 13.72 -22.02
C ASP A 291 38.98 12.20 -21.94
N MET A 292 37.82 11.56 -21.89
CA MET A 292 37.68 10.12 -21.84
C MET A 292 37.88 9.45 -23.22
N LYS A 293 38.05 10.25 -24.27
CA LYS A 293 38.23 9.87 -25.70
C LYS A 293 36.99 9.32 -26.36
N ASP A 294 36.15 8.61 -25.61
CA ASP A 294 34.88 8.04 -26.06
C ASP A 294 33.70 8.73 -25.37
N GLU A 295 32.56 8.76 -26.05
CA GLU A 295 31.30 9.18 -25.46
C GLU A 295 30.74 8.03 -24.61
N LEU A 296 30.69 8.22 -23.29
CA LEU A 296 30.27 7.20 -22.33
C LEU A 296 28.95 7.57 -21.63
N MET A 297 28.11 6.57 -21.41
CA MET A 297 27.01 6.65 -20.45
C MET A 297 27.57 6.18 -19.11
N VAL A 298 27.65 7.08 -18.13
CA VAL A 298 28.23 6.80 -16.82
C VAL A 298 27.18 6.23 -15.88
N GLY A 299 27.39 5.01 -15.39
CA GLY A 299 26.50 4.31 -14.45
C GLY A 299 26.91 4.45 -13.00
N LYS A 300 28.21 4.49 -12.70
CA LYS A 300 28.76 4.74 -11.36
C LYS A 300 30.01 5.59 -11.39
N LEU A 301 30.22 6.34 -10.32
CA LEU A 301 31.39 7.16 -10.08
C LEU A 301 32.35 6.42 -9.17
N GLY A 302 33.65 6.49 -9.46
CA GLY A 302 34.69 5.86 -8.69
C GLY A 302 35.81 6.83 -8.32
N ALA A 303 36.26 6.80 -7.08
CA ALA A 303 37.45 7.51 -6.64
C ALA A 303 38.20 6.74 -5.55
N MET A 304 39.52 6.96 -5.48
CA MET A 304 40.39 6.37 -4.47
C MET A 304 41.13 7.47 -3.75
N SER A 305 41.06 7.44 -2.42
CA SER A 305 41.87 8.32 -1.55
C SER A 305 43.33 7.93 -1.63
N ARG A 306 44.25 8.91 -1.38
CA ARG A 306 45.63 8.60 -1.08
C ARG A 306 45.72 7.65 0.11
N GLU A 307 46.46 6.57 -0.02
CA GLU A 307 46.61 5.55 1.02
C GLU A 307 47.10 6.17 2.36
N ASN A 308 46.36 5.83 3.43
CA ASN A 308 46.60 6.28 4.81
C ASN A 308 46.60 7.82 5.05
N ASN A 309 46.26 8.62 4.01
CA ASN A 309 46.16 10.07 4.09
C ASN A 309 44.88 10.56 3.41
N TYR A 310 43.77 10.53 4.16
CA TYR A 310 42.43 10.84 3.68
C TYR A 310 42.20 12.36 3.75
N TYR A 311 42.57 13.10 2.70
CA TYR A 311 42.36 14.54 2.63
C TYR A 311 41.05 14.92 1.95
N THR A 312 40.81 14.45 0.76
CA THR A 312 39.57 14.74 0.02
C THR A 312 38.40 13.93 0.59
N LYS A 313 37.23 14.59 0.77
CA LYS A 313 36.00 14.00 1.26
C LYS A 313 34.92 13.98 0.16
N GLY A 314 34.47 15.14 -0.30
CA GLY A 314 33.39 15.26 -1.30
C GLY A 314 33.92 15.50 -2.71
N ILE A 315 33.36 14.78 -3.71
CA ILE A 315 33.71 14.94 -5.11
C ILE A 315 32.41 14.95 -5.93
N SER A 316 32.16 16.05 -6.66
CA SER A 316 31.06 16.16 -7.62
C SER A 316 31.54 15.90 -9.02
N TYR A 317 30.72 15.24 -9.84
CA TYR A 317 31.01 14.84 -11.21
C TYR A 317 30.03 15.47 -12.19
N TYR A 318 30.57 15.91 -13.33
CA TYR A 318 29.81 16.48 -14.42
C TYR A 318 30.28 15.89 -15.74
N ILE A 319 29.40 15.78 -16.73
CA ILE A 319 29.68 15.23 -18.05
C ILE A 319 29.28 16.22 -19.13
N SER A 320 29.98 16.19 -20.25
CA SER A 320 29.69 16.97 -21.45
C SER A 320 30.18 16.22 -22.71
N ASP A 321 29.50 16.39 -23.83
CA ASP A 321 29.96 15.95 -25.17
C ASP A 321 30.36 17.15 -26.06
N ASP A 322 30.34 18.37 -25.51
CA ASP A 322 30.71 19.61 -26.16
C ASP A 322 32.24 19.65 -26.45
N ASP A 323 32.64 19.64 -27.72
CA ASP A 323 34.01 19.64 -28.18
C ASP A 323 34.65 21.06 -28.28
N GLU A 324 33.87 22.11 -28.00
CA GLU A 324 34.36 23.50 -27.92
C GLU A 324 35.17 23.80 -26.65
N PHE A 325 35.40 22.79 -25.79
CA PHE A 325 36.22 22.96 -24.60
C PHE A 325 37.63 23.43 -24.94
N THR A 326 38.05 24.51 -24.26
CA THR A 326 39.43 24.99 -24.34
C THR A 326 40.13 24.81 -22.99
N ALA A 327 41.37 24.26 -22.99
CA ALA A 327 42.18 24.19 -21.79
C ALA A 327 42.37 25.61 -21.19
N GLY A 328 42.04 25.77 -19.93
CA GLY A 328 42.06 27.08 -19.23
C GLY A 328 40.69 27.73 -19.03
N ASN A 329 39.63 27.18 -19.65
CA ASN A 329 38.25 27.55 -19.35
C ASN A 329 37.42 26.31 -19.02
N PRO A 330 37.45 25.77 -17.79
CA PRO A 330 36.75 24.57 -17.41
C PRO A 330 35.23 24.76 -17.41
N ASP A 331 34.73 25.98 -17.52
CA ASP A 331 33.31 26.33 -17.58
C ASP A 331 32.85 26.66 -19.03
N GLY A 332 33.73 26.44 -20.04
CA GLY A 332 33.39 26.69 -21.45
C GLY A 332 32.36 25.74 -22.04
N ASN A 333 32.31 24.52 -21.53
CA ASN A 333 31.35 23.50 -21.97
C ASN A 333 30.03 23.62 -21.24
N GLN A 334 28.96 23.09 -21.81
CA GLN A 334 27.70 22.85 -21.14
C GLN A 334 27.81 21.58 -20.28
N TRP A 335 27.96 21.74 -18.99
CA TRP A 335 28.16 20.63 -18.09
C TRP A 335 26.83 20.12 -17.48
N THR A 336 26.58 18.82 -17.62
CA THR A 336 25.49 18.14 -16.95
C THR A 336 26.00 17.51 -15.66
N TYR A 337 25.46 17.90 -14.50
CA TYR A 337 25.74 17.25 -13.22
C TYR A 337 25.21 15.81 -13.25
N ILE A 338 26.07 14.84 -12.92
CA ILE A 338 25.72 13.42 -12.91
C ILE A 338 25.70 12.80 -11.54
N GLY A 339 26.30 13.42 -10.54
CA GLY A 339 26.27 12.93 -9.16
C GLY A 339 27.51 13.31 -8.35
N GLU A 340 27.59 12.77 -7.18
CA GLU A 340 28.70 12.98 -6.25
C GLU A 340 29.05 11.71 -5.49
N ILE A 341 30.28 11.67 -4.95
CA ILE A 341 30.74 10.63 -4.04
C ILE A 341 31.29 11.27 -2.77
N GLU A 342 30.96 10.73 -1.63
CA GLU A 342 31.60 11.05 -0.35
C GLU A 342 32.58 9.93 0.00
N LEU A 343 33.88 10.22 -0.12
CA LEU A 343 34.93 9.27 0.22
C LEU A 343 34.96 9.04 1.74
N LEU A 344 34.98 7.82 2.14
CA LEU A 344 35.22 7.39 3.51
C LEU A 344 36.75 7.33 3.79
N LYS A 345 37.15 7.39 5.05
CA LYS A 345 38.56 7.22 5.46
C LYS A 345 38.96 5.75 5.37
N GLN A 346 39.09 5.24 4.17
CA GLN A 346 39.46 3.86 3.87
C GLN A 346 40.32 3.80 2.61
N ASN A 347 41.15 2.76 2.50
CA ASN A 347 41.96 2.48 1.33
C ASN A 347 41.13 1.78 0.26
N GLY A 348 41.60 1.86 -0.98
CA GLY A 348 40.96 1.22 -2.14
C GLY A 348 39.93 2.08 -2.84
N MET A 349 39.46 1.57 -3.98
CA MET A 349 38.45 2.23 -4.80
C MET A 349 37.10 2.25 -4.08
N GLN A 350 36.46 3.40 -4.09
CA GLN A 350 35.12 3.61 -3.55
C GLN A 350 34.19 4.00 -4.70
N TRP A 351 32.99 3.42 -4.71
CA TRP A 351 32.00 3.60 -5.77
C TRP A 351 30.75 4.29 -5.24
N SER A 352 30.16 5.13 -6.08
CA SER A 352 28.80 5.67 -5.82
C SER A 352 27.73 4.56 -5.95
N GLU A 353 26.51 4.87 -5.50
CA GLU A 353 25.34 4.16 -5.96
C GLU A 353 25.15 4.35 -7.48
N VAL A 354 24.25 3.57 -8.08
CA VAL A 354 23.88 3.70 -9.51
C VAL A 354 23.22 5.06 -9.74
N ILE A 355 23.66 5.76 -10.80
CA ILE A 355 23.19 7.12 -11.15
C ILE A 355 21.89 7.04 -11.96
N THR A 356 20.78 6.66 -11.35
CA THR A 356 19.51 6.45 -12.05
C THR A 356 18.98 7.71 -12.75
N SER A 357 19.16 8.88 -12.16
CA SER A 357 18.60 10.15 -12.69
C SER A 357 19.09 10.55 -14.07
N THR A 358 20.32 10.15 -14.43
CA THR A 358 20.92 10.42 -15.75
C THR A 358 20.80 9.22 -16.68
N LEU A 359 20.80 8.00 -16.12
CA LEU A 359 20.62 6.77 -16.89
C LEU A 359 19.24 6.71 -17.55
N GLU A 360 18.18 7.03 -16.81
CA GLU A 360 16.82 7.12 -17.36
C GLU A 360 16.70 8.12 -18.52
N LYS A 361 17.53 9.16 -18.53
CA LYS A 361 17.61 10.15 -19.61
C LYS A 361 18.64 9.80 -20.67
N GLN A 362 19.34 8.68 -20.51
CA GLN A 362 20.44 8.23 -21.39
C GLN A 362 21.48 9.32 -21.64
N VAL A 363 21.86 10.05 -20.59
CA VAL A 363 22.87 11.11 -20.67
C VAL A 363 24.25 10.51 -20.95
N LYS A 364 24.87 10.92 -22.06
CA LYS A 364 26.19 10.51 -22.47
C LYS A 364 27.12 11.73 -22.56
N GLY A 365 28.41 11.49 -22.56
CA GLY A 365 29.41 12.54 -22.79
C GLY A 365 30.82 11.99 -22.83
N ARG A 366 31.69 12.75 -23.52
CA ARG A 366 33.10 12.46 -23.70
C ARG A 366 33.97 13.11 -22.64
N TYR A 367 33.57 14.28 -22.15
CA TYR A 367 34.36 15.02 -21.16
C TYR A 367 33.82 14.84 -19.78
N LEU A 368 34.71 14.58 -18.80
CA LEU A 368 34.39 14.41 -17.41
C LEU A 368 35.00 15.58 -16.60
N LYS A 369 34.17 16.38 -15.93
CA LYS A 369 34.61 17.39 -14.99
C LYS A 369 34.40 16.91 -13.58
N ILE A 370 35.43 17.03 -12.75
CA ILE A 370 35.45 16.60 -11.39
C ILE A 370 35.75 17.81 -10.51
N ILE A 371 34.99 18.00 -9.47
CA ILE A 371 35.18 19.06 -8.49
C ILE A 371 35.29 18.43 -7.11
N CYS A 372 36.50 18.48 -6.52
CA CYS A 372 36.71 18.19 -5.12
C CYS A 372 36.12 19.33 -4.30
N THR A 373 35.02 19.07 -3.56
CA THR A 373 34.22 20.11 -2.89
C THR A 373 34.58 20.30 -1.43
N SER A 374 35.12 19.26 -0.79
CA SER A 374 35.44 19.30 0.66
C SER A 374 36.52 18.30 1.05
N GLY A 375 37.06 18.46 2.23
CA GLY A 375 38.08 17.58 2.80
C GLY A 375 37.91 17.30 4.29
N TYR A 376 38.68 16.34 4.77
CA TYR A 376 38.68 15.93 6.19
C TYR A 376 39.61 16.79 7.09
N GLY A 377 40.48 17.60 6.48
CA GLY A 377 41.49 18.38 7.17
C GLY A 377 41.40 19.88 6.92
N ALA A 378 42.56 20.53 6.80
CA ALA A 378 42.61 21.94 6.43
C ALA A 378 42.06 22.15 5.00
N SER A 379 41.40 23.29 4.80
CA SER A 379 40.65 23.59 3.55
C SER A 379 41.50 23.60 2.26
N HIS A 380 42.85 23.64 2.41
CA HIS A 380 43.78 23.62 1.29
C HIS A 380 44.44 22.26 1.05
N LEU A 381 44.07 21.23 1.84
CA LEU A 381 44.65 19.89 1.69
C LEU A 381 43.71 18.99 0.92
N GLY A 382 44.06 18.64 -0.31
CA GLY A 382 43.40 17.68 -1.17
C GLY A 382 44.37 16.65 -1.70
N ALA A 383 43.99 15.39 -1.74
CA ALA A 383 44.73 14.31 -2.41
C ALA A 383 43.78 13.24 -2.90
N ILE A 384 44.01 12.74 -4.11
CA ILE A 384 43.30 11.65 -4.77
C ILE A 384 44.33 10.74 -5.43
N ALA A 385 44.20 9.42 -5.23
CA ALA A 385 45.04 8.46 -5.93
C ALA A 385 44.45 8.17 -7.33
N GLU A 386 43.15 7.85 -7.42
CA GLU A 386 42.56 7.44 -8.66
C GLU A 386 41.15 8.01 -8.85
N ILE A 387 40.79 8.31 -10.10
CA ILE A 387 39.45 8.63 -10.56
C ILE A 387 39.08 7.66 -11.69
N THR A 388 37.88 7.13 -11.62
CA THR A 388 37.34 6.24 -12.66
C THR A 388 35.80 6.36 -12.72
N VAL A 389 35.19 5.67 -13.67
CA VAL A 389 33.75 5.49 -13.77
C VAL A 389 33.44 4.06 -14.21
N GLN A 390 32.25 3.57 -13.86
CA GLN A 390 31.68 2.42 -14.56
C GLN A 390 30.78 2.95 -15.68
N LYS A 391 31.08 2.56 -16.91
CA LYS A 391 30.24 2.83 -18.07
C LYS A 391 29.17 1.76 -18.22
N VAL A 392 28.01 2.16 -18.72
CA VAL A 392 26.94 1.22 -19.09
C VAL A 392 27.28 0.62 -20.45
N THR A 393 27.22 -0.71 -20.55
CA THR A 393 27.46 -1.47 -21.78
C THR A 393 26.19 -2.08 -22.34
N ALA A 394 25.18 -2.35 -21.50
CA ALA A 394 23.88 -2.81 -21.95
C ALA A 394 22.77 -2.30 -21.03
N ILE A 395 21.57 -2.14 -21.56
CA ILE A 395 20.33 -1.83 -20.84
C ILE A 395 19.35 -2.97 -21.11
N ASP A 396 18.83 -3.58 -20.05
CA ASP A 396 17.84 -4.69 -20.13
C ASP A 396 18.31 -5.87 -21.00
N GLY A 397 19.64 -6.07 -21.08
CA GLY A 397 20.26 -7.11 -21.88
C GLY A 397 20.52 -6.72 -23.34
N GLU A 398 20.15 -5.51 -23.77
CA GLU A 398 20.45 -4.98 -25.08
C GLU A 398 21.75 -4.14 -25.04
N ASP A 399 22.76 -4.49 -25.86
CA ASP A 399 24.03 -3.78 -25.97
C ASP A 399 23.83 -2.35 -26.49
N LEU A 400 24.64 -1.38 -26.00
CA LEU A 400 24.56 0.04 -26.34
C LEU A 400 25.44 0.37 -27.56
#